data_ad5209826a6fa4ea673080e714e314bf
#
_entry.id   ad5209826a6fa4ea673080e714e314bf
#
_cell.length_a   1.000
_cell.length_b   1.000
_cell.length_c   1.000
_cell.angle_alpha   90.00
_cell.angle_beta   90.00
_cell.angle_gamma   90.00
#
_symmetry.space_group_name_H-M   'P 1'
#
loop_
_entity.id
_entity.type
_entity.pdbx_description
1 polymer ?
#
loop_
_entity_poly.entity_id
_entity_poly.type
_entity_poly.pdbx_seq_one_letter_code
_entity_poly.pdbx_strand_id
1 'polypeptide(L)'
;MGVGEESTAPVTISDVARAAGVAPSTVSRAFSRPGRVSVKTSERIFQAARKLGYRQDEVPRVSTSRTYHLVAVCVADVMNPVFGATVKGIFAGARKRGYMVVLIDSNESSEIESETTKRSLATVDGFIFVGSRMSDAGLRHLAGIKPVMTVNRKVPGVSSVTPASDEGLGDALTHLVSEGRSTVTYLAGPTASW
;
A
#
# COMPACT_ATOMS: atom_id res chain seq x y z
N MET A 1 15.90 -41.41 -15.67
CA MET A 1 16.29 -40.63 -14.47
C MET A 1 15.55 -39.32 -14.54
N GLY A 2 14.39 -39.24 -13.88
CA GLY A 2 13.57 -38.04 -13.83
C GLY A 2 14.04 -37.20 -12.64
N VAL A 3 14.47 -35.96 -12.91
CA VAL A 3 14.78 -34.95 -11.90
C VAL A 3 13.46 -34.37 -11.45
N GLY A 4 13.12 -34.59 -10.17
CA GLY A 4 11.88 -34.09 -9.60
C GLY A 4 11.88 -32.55 -9.60
N GLU A 5 10.87 -31.95 -10.21
CA GLU A 5 10.56 -30.53 -10.06
C GLU A 5 10.19 -30.25 -8.59
N GLU A 6 11.08 -29.57 -7.86
CA GLU A 6 10.76 -29.03 -6.55
C GLU A 6 9.64 -27.97 -6.74
N SER A 7 8.48 -28.30 -6.20
CA SER A 7 7.32 -27.38 -6.14
C SER A 7 7.68 -26.11 -5.38
N THR A 8 7.81 -25.00 -6.09
CA THR A 8 8.10 -23.65 -5.56
C THR A 8 6.84 -22.94 -4.98
N ALA A 9 5.85 -23.68 -4.52
CA ALA A 9 4.68 -23.10 -3.88
C ALA A 9 5.04 -22.53 -2.49
N PRO A 10 4.57 -21.32 -2.13
CA PRO A 10 4.86 -20.71 -0.84
C PRO A 10 4.31 -21.56 0.30
N VAL A 11 5.13 -21.74 1.35
CA VAL A 11 4.77 -22.51 2.54
C VAL A 11 3.54 -21.91 3.23
N THR A 12 2.54 -22.73 3.52
CA THR A 12 1.26 -22.30 4.09
C THR A 12 1.15 -22.60 5.58
N ILE A 13 0.17 -21.98 6.27
CA ILE A 13 -0.20 -22.31 7.66
C ILE A 13 -0.52 -23.81 7.79
N SER A 14 -1.13 -24.41 6.77
CA SER A 14 -1.47 -25.85 6.76
C SER A 14 -0.23 -26.74 6.74
N ASP A 15 0.83 -26.32 6.09
CA ASP A 15 2.10 -27.06 6.05
C ASP A 15 2.80 -26.99 7.40
N VAL A 16 2.81 -25.81 8.04
CA VAL A 16 3.30 -25.62 9.41
C VAL A 16 2.49 -26.46 10.40
N ALA A 17 1.16 -26.48 10.27
CA ALA A 17 0.27 -27.28 11.13
C ALA A 17 0.56 -28.77 11.01
N ARG A 18 0.73 -29.25 9.79
CA ARG A 18 1.10 -30.65 9.51
C ARG A 18 2.46 -31.01 10.12
N ALA A 19 3.47 -30.16 9.92
CA ALA A 19 4.82 -30.36 10.46
C ALA A 19 4.87 -30.27 11.99
N ALA A 20 4.04 -29.43 12.59
CA ALA A 20 3.94 -29.27 14.04
C ALA A 20 2.96 -30.25 14.70
N GLY A 21 2.21 -31.08 13.94
CA GLY A 21 1.22 -32.00 14.49
C GLY A 21 0.09 -31.35 15.25
N VAL A 22 -0.43 -30.23 14.74
CA VAL A 22 -1.52 -29.45 15.36
C VAL A 22 -2.54 -29.00 14.31
N ALA A 23 -3.71 -28.56 14.74
CA ALA A 23 -4.70 -27.97 13.82
C ALA A 23 -4.22 -26.61 13.26
N PRO A 24 -4.56 -26.24 12.01
CA PRO A 24 -4.23 -24.93 11.43
C PRO A 24 -4.70 -23.75 12.28
N SER A 25 -5.85 -23.87 12.95
CA SER A 25 -6.37 -22.85 13.88
C SER A 25 -5.47 -22.67 15.11
N THR A 26 -4.75 -23.71 15.53
CA THR A 26 -3.80 -23.63 16.65
C THR A 26 -2.52 -22.91 16.23
N VAL A 27 -2.05 -23.13 15.01
CA VAL A 27 -0.93 -22.39 14.42
C VAL A 27 -1.30 -20.90 14.31
N SER A 28 -2.45 -20.57 13.74
CA SER A 28 -2.93 -19.20 13.63
C SER A 28 -3.00 -18.51 15.01
N ARG A 29 -3.49 -19.20 16.05
CA ARG A 29 -3.54 -18.65 17.42
C ARG A 29 -2.16 -18.46 18.04
N ALA A 30 -1.21 -19.37 17.81
CA ALA A 30 0.15 -19.26 18.33
C ALA A 30 0.84 -17.99 17.81
N PHE A 31 0.58 -17.62 16.55
CA PHE A 31 1.13 -16.42 15.93
C PHE A 31 0.34 -15.14 16.29
N SER A 32 -0.99 -15.19 16.33
CA SER A 32 -1.83 -13.99 16.50
C SER A 32 -2.11 -13.63 17.96
N ARG A 33 -2.05 -14.59 18.89
CA ARG A 33 -2.37 -14.41 20.32
C ARG A 33 -1.44 -15.21 21.20
N PRO A 34 -0.16 -14.77 21.36
CA PRO A 34 0.80 -15.40 22.25
C PRO A 34 0.21 -15.48 23.67
N GLY A 35 0.21 -16.66 24.27
CA GLY A 35 -0.37 -16.92 25.59
C GLY A 35 -1.70 -17.68 25.59
N ARG A 36 -2.38 -17.87 24.45
CA ARG A 36 -3.55 -18.75 24.34
C ARG A 36 -3.23 -20.17 23.86
N VAL A 37 -1.96 -20.45 23.62
CA VAL A 37 -1.42 -21.78 23.29
C VAL A 37 -0.32 -22.08 24.29
N SER A 38 -0.23 -23.33 24.75
CA SER A 38 0.81 -23.70 25.73
C SER A 38 2.22 -23.42 25.20
N VAL A 39 3.15 -23.04 26.06
CA VAL A 39 4.54 -22.72 25.70
C VAL A 39 5.15 -23.84 24.86
N LYS A 40 5.02 -25.10 25.29
CA LYS A 40 5.54 -26.27 24.60
C LYS A 40 4.97 -26.44 23.17
N THR A 41 3.69 -26.14 22.99
CA THR A 41 3.04 -26.22 21.68
C THR A 41 3.47 -25.05 20.78
N SER A 42 3.60 -23.86 21.33
CA SER A 42 4.07 -22.68 20.62
C SER A 42 5.50 -22.86 20.12
N GLU A 43 6.41 -23.35 20.94
CA GLU A 43 7.79 -23.65 20.55
C GLU A 43 7.87 -24.66 19.40
N ARG A 44 7.07 -25.72 19.45
CA ARG A 44 6.99 -26.72 18.38
C ARG A 44 6.50 -26.12 17.07
N ILE A 45 5.50 -25.23 17.12
CA ILE A 45 4.97 -24.51 15.96
C ILE A 45 6.04 -23.58 15.38
N PHE A 46 6.72 -22.80 16.22
CA PHE A 46 7.76 -21.86 15.75
C PHE A 46 9.00 -22.58 15.21
N GLN A 47 9.35 -23.75 15.73
CA GLN A 47 10.41 -24.57 15.17
C GLN A 47 10.03 -25.14 13.79
N ALA A 48 8.81 -25.64 13.63
CA ALA A 48 8.29 -26.13 12.35
C ALA A 48 8.25 -24.99 11.31
N ALA A 49 7.76 -23.81 11.69
CA ALA A 49 7.72 -22.64 10.82
C ALA A 49 9.13 -22.24 10.33
N ARG A 50 10.12 -22.19 11.22
CA ARG A 50 11.52 -21.89 10.86
C ARG A 50 12.12 -22.92 9.92
N LYS A 51 11.91 -24.21 10.19
CA LYS A 51 12.42 -25.30 9.34
C LYS A 51 11.86 -25.28 7.92
N LEU A 52 10.60 -24.88 7.77
CA LEU A 52 9.91 -24.80 6.49
C LEU A 52 10.15 -23.45 5.77
N GLY A 53 10.86 -22.49 6.39
CA GLY A 53 11.02 -21.15 5.84
C GLY A 53 9.72 -20.34 5.85
N TYR A 54 8.75 -20.72 6.69
CA TYR A 54 7.50 -19.96 6.83
C TYR A 54 7.80 -18.61 7.48
N ARG A 55 7.66 -17.55 6.69
CA ARG A 55 7.78 -16.16 7.15
C ARG A 55 6.39 -15.61 7.41
N GLN A 56 6.13 -15.16 8.63
CA GLN A 56 4.89 -14.49 9.00
C GLN A 56 4.71 -13.14 8.31
N ASP A 57 5.79 -12.60 7.73
CA ASP A 57 5.83 -11.33 7.00
C ASP A 57 5.29 -11.40 5.57
N GLU A 58 4.94 -12.58 5.08
CA GLU A 58 4.11 -12.69 3.88
C GLU A 58 2.71 -12.22 4.28
N VAL A 59 2.39 -11.05 3.79
CA VAL A 59 1.10 -10.34 3.81
C VAL A 59 -0.06 -11.29 4.11
N PRO A 60 -0.90 -11.01 5.14
CA PRO A 60 -2.09 -11.83 5.38
C PRO A 60 -2.80 -11.97 4.04
N ARG A 61 -3.03 -13.20 3.58
CA ARG A 61 -3.92 -13.44 2.43
C ARG A 61 -5.24 -12.81 2.80
N VAL A 62 -5.43 -11.60 2.30
CA VAL A 62 -6.67 -10.86 2.50
C VAL A 62 -7.75 -11.74 1.89
N SER A 63 -8.61 -12.29 2.73
CA SER A 63 -9.80 -12.99 2.27
C SER A 63 -10.56 -12.01 1.38
N THR A 64 -10.52 -12.21 0.08
CA THR A 64 -11.13 -11.36 -0.94
C THR A 64 -12.66 -11.34 -0.87
N SER A 65 -13.25 -12.06 0.10
CA SER A 65 -14.71 -12.23 0.20
C SER A 65 -15.40 -11.21 1.12
N ARG A 66 -14.65 -10.41 1.92
CA ARG A 66 -15.25 -9.43 2.82
C ARG A 66 -14.91 -8.01 2.38
N THR A 67 -15.90 -7.29 1.89
CA THR A 67 -15.85 -5.85 1.64
C THR A 67 -16.12 -5.10 2.94
N TYR A 68 -15.24 -4.20 3.32
CA TYR A 68 -15.37 -3.38 4.54
C TYR A 68 -16.11 -2.07 4.28
N HIS A 69 -16.26 -1.69 3.01
CA HIS A 69 -16.73 -0.37 2.58
C HIS A 69 -15.85 0.76 3.15
N LEU A 70 -14.56 0.53 3.23
CA LEU A 70 -13.57 1.41 3.82
C LEU A 70 -12.39 1.61 2.86
N VAL A 71 -12.07 2.87 2.55
CA VAL A 71 -10.93 3.26 1.72
C VAL A 71 -9.95 4.08 2.56
N ALA A 72 -8.68 3.74 2.52
CA ALA A 72 -7.63 4.57 3.10
C ALA A 72 -7.21 5.65 2.11
N VAL A 73 -7.16 6.89 2.56
CA VAL A 73 -6.62 8.04 1.82
C VAL A 73 -5.38 8.50 2.56
N CYS A 74 -4.23 8.31 1.93
CA CYS A 74 -2.95 8.73 2.46
C CYS A 74 -2.55 10.05 1.80
N VAL A 75 -2.30 11.07 2.61
CA VAL A 75 -1.84 12.38 2.16
C VAL A 75 -0.43 12.63 2.66
N ALA A 76 0.37 13.35 1.87
CA ALA A 76 1.72 13.69 2.27
C ALA A 76 1.75 14.66 3.46
N ASP A 77 0.84 15.64 3.47
CA ASP A 77 0.67 16.62 4.55
C ASP A 77 -0.78 17.10 4.59
N VAL A 78 -1.47 16.82 5.69
CA VAL A 78 -2.87 17.20 5.89
C VAL A 78 -3.06 18.72 5.98
N MET A 79 -2.02 19.46 6.38
CA MET A 79 -2.06 20.91 6.49
C MET A 79 -1.92 21.62 5.13
N ASN A 80 -1.49 20.91 4.10
CA ASN A 80 -1.40 21.48 2.76
C ASN A 80 -2.81 21.68 2.17
N PRO A 81 -3.21 22.94 1.87
CA PRO A 81 -4.58 23.25 1.42
C PRO A 81 -4.94 22.59 0.08
N VAL A 82 -3.95 22.31 -0.79
CA VAL A 82 -4.17 21.59 -2.06
C VAL A 82 -4.65 20.16 -1.79
N PHE A 83 -4.05 19.48 -0.82
CA PHE A 83 -4.48 18.15 -0.44
C PHE A 83 -5.85 18.15 0.24
N GLY A 84 -6.14 19.17 1.05
CA GLY A 84 -7.43 19.35 1.70
C GLY A 84 -8.60 19.40 0.71
N ALA A 85 -8.47 20.15 -0.37
CA ALA A 85 -9.48 20.23 -1.44
C ALA A 85 -9.67 18.88 -2.14
N THR A 86 -8.57 18.19 -2.45
CA THR A 86 -8.58 16.86 -3.06
C THR A 86 -9.27 15.83 -2.16
N VAL A 87 -8.91 15.80 -0.88
CA VAL A 87 -9.48 14.91 0.14
C VAL A 87 -10.99 15.14 0.27
N LYS A 88 -11.44 16.39 0.28
CA LYS A 88 -12.87 16.75 0.30
C LYS A 88 -13.63 16.15 -0.88
N GLY A 89 -13.04 16.18 -2.08
CA GLY A 89 -13.59 15.54 -3.27
C GLY A 89 -13.67 14.02 -3.14
N ILE A 90 -12.62 13.41 -2.59
CA ILE A 90 -12.57 11.95 -2.35
C ILE A 90 -13.66 11.54 -1.33
N PHE A 91 -13.82 12.26 -0.23
CA PHE A 91 -14.88 12.02 0.74
C PHE A 91 -16.28 12.06 0.11
N ALA A 92 -16.52 13.06 -0.74
CA ALA A 92 -17.80 13.19 -1.43
C ALA A 92 -18.07 12.01 -2.39
N GLY A 93 -17.04 11.59 -3.13
CA GLY A 93 -17.12 10.44 -4.05
C GLY A 93 -17.30 9.11 -3.33
N ALA A 94 -16.59 8.89 -2.24
CA ALA A 94 -16.68 7.69 -1.40
C ALA A 94 -18.09 7.56 -0.79
N ARG A 95 -18.60 8.64 -0.18
CA ARG A 95 -19.94 8.66 0.42
C ARG A 95 -21.04 8.32 -0.58
N LYS A 96 -20.98 8.84 -1.80
CA LYS A 96 -21.96 8.51 -2.87
C LYS A 96 -21.98 7.02 -3.21
N ARG A 97 -20.90 6.29 -2.92
CA ARG A 97 -20.76 4.84 -3.19
C ARG A 97 -20.85 3.98 -1.93
N GLY A 98 -21.26 4.54 -0.80
CA GLY A 98 -21.40 3.82 0.46
C GLY A 98 -20.07 3.45 1.13
N TYR A 99 -18.96 4.14 0.77
CA TYR A 99 -17.68 3.95 1.41
C TYR A 99 -17.40 4.99 2.50
N MET A 100 -16.79 4.53 3.57
CA MET A 100 -16.14 5.39 4.56
C MET A 100 -14.69 5.61 4.18
N VAL A 101 -14.10 6.69 4.68
CA VAL A 101 -12.70 7.05 4.42
C VAL A 101 -11.94 7.13 5.72
N VAL A 102 -10.79 6.46 5.77
CA VAL A 102 -9.76 6.68 6.79
C VAL A 102 -8.71 7.59 6.20
N LEU A 103 -8.52 8.76 6.79
CA LEU A 103 -7.47 9.70 6.40
C LEU A 103 -6.19 9.37 7.17
N ILE A 104 -5.08 9.27 6.45
CA ILE A 104 -3.74 8.98 6.95
C ILE A 104 -2.86 10.15 6.54
N ASP A 105 -2.23 10.81 7.51
CA ASP A 105 -1.20 11.79 7.30
C ASP A 105 0.17 11.11 7.38
N SER A 106 0.94 11.15 6.30
CA SER A 106 2.27 10.54 6.26
C SER A 106 3.39 11.51 6.65
N ASN A 107 3.06 12.79 6.89
CA ASN A 107 4.03 13.82 7.22
C ASN A 107 5.25 13.82 6.27
N GLU A 108 4.98 13.67 4.97
CA GLU A 108 5.98 13.56 3.90
C GLU A 108 7.00 12.42 4.04
N SER A 109 6.77 11.45 4.94
CA SER A 109 7.67 10.31 5.17
C SER A 109 7.20 9.05 4.45
N SER A 110 8.08 8.48 3.62
CA SER A 110 7.88 7.20 2.95
C SER A 110 7.78 6.03 3.94
N GLU A 111 8.48 6.13 5.07
CA GLU A 111 8.49 5.13 6.13
C GLU A 111 7.15 5.08 6.85
N ILE A 112 6.62 6.25 7.27
CA ILE A 112 5.31 6.37 7.92
C ILE A 112 4.22 5.89 6.96
N GLU A 113 4.29 6.31 5.69
CA GLU A 113 3.34 5.92 4.66
C GLU A 113 3.32 4.40 4.48
N SER A 114 4.49 3.77 4.35
CA SER A 114 4.64 2.32 4.19
C SER A 114 4.16 1.54 5.42
N GLU A 115 4.55 1.96 6.62
CA GLU A 115 4.14 1.31 7.87
C GLU A 115 2.62 1.37 8.06
N THR A 116 2.04 2.55 7.92
CA THR A 116 0.60 2.75 8.11
C THR A 116 -0.21 2.00 7.05
N THR A 117 0.27 1.94 5.81
CA THR A 117 -0.32 1.13 4.73
C THR A 117 -0.32 -0.34 5.11
N LYS A 118 0.80 -0.90 5.57
CA LYS A 118 0.88 -2.30 6.01
C LYS A 118 -0.09 -2.61 7.13
N ARG A 119 -0.22 -1.72 8.11
CA ARG A 119 -1.15 -1.88 9.25
C ARG A 119 -2.61 -1.84 8.83
N SER A 120 -2.94 -1.03 7.83
CA SER A 120 -4.31 -0.85 7.34
C SER A 120 -4.75 -1.91 6.33
N LEU A 121 -3.80 -2.67 5.75
CA LEU A 121 -4.01 -3.58 4.63
C LEU A 121 -5.14 -4.60 4.85
N ALA A 122 -5.29 -5.09 6.09
CA ALA A 122 -6.31 -6.09 6.43
C ALA A 122 -7.71 -5.52 6.64
N THR A 123 -7.85 -4.19 6.76
CA THR A 123 -9.10 -3.53 7.18
C THR A 123 -9.70 -2.61 6.12
N VAL A 124 -8.96 -2.28 5.07
CA VAL A 124 -9.46 -1.42 3.99
C VAL A 124 -9.65 -2.20 2.69
N ASP A 125 -10.51 -1.73 1.82
CA ASP A 125 -10.75 -2.34 0.50
C ASP A 125 -9.79 -1.81 -0.56
N GLY A 126 -9.20 -0.64 -0.36
CA GLY A 126 -8.24 -0.05 -1.27
C GLY A 126 -7.60 1.21 -0.70
N PHE A 127 -6.67 1.77 -1.47
CA PHE A 127 -5.87 2.93 -1.10
C PHE A 127 -5.93 4.02 -2.16
N ILE A 128 -6.00 5.26 -1.72
CA ILE A 128 -5.80 6.44 -2.56
C ILE A 128 -4.63 7.23 -1.95
N PHE A 129 -3.59 7.42 -2.73
CA PHE A 129 -2.39 8.17 -2.31
C PHE A 129 -2.39 9.55 -2.97
N VAL A 130 -2.31 10.59 -2.17
CA VAL A 130 -2.28 11.98 -2.63
C VAL A 130 -0.89 12.55 -2.33
N GLY A 131 -0.06 12.65 -3.35
CA GLY A 131 1.33 13.10 -3.20
C GLY A 131 2.24 12.09 -2.50
N SER A 132 2.09 10.78 -2.77
CA SER A 132 2.85 9.69 -2.15
C SER A 132 4.36 9.88 -2.21
N ARG A 133 5.05 9.49 -1.13
CA ARG A 133 6.51 9.41 -1.03
C ARG A 133 7.04 7.98 -1.17
N MET A 134 6.17 6.98 -1.27
CA MET A 134 6.58 5.59 -1.52
C MET A 134 7.25 5.46 -2.88
N SER A 135 8.15 4.47 -3.01
CA SER A 135 8.74 4.14 -4.31
C SER A 135 7.70 3.58 -5.29
N ASP A 136 7.95 3.74 -6.59
CA ASP A 136 7.10 3.15 -7.63
C ASP A 136 6.97 1.62 -7.49
N ALA A 137 8.07 0.96 -7.10
CA ALA A 137 8.06 -0.48 -6.84
C ALA A 137 7.13 -0.84 -5.67
N GLY A 138 7.13 -0.04 -4.60
CA GLY A 138 6.24 -0.21 -3.45
C GLY A 138 4.77 -0.04 -3.82
N LEU A 139 4.45 1.00 -4.58
CA LEU A 139 3.08 1.26 -5.05
C LEU A 139 2.58 0.16 -5.99
N ARG A 140 3.42 -0.32 -6.93
CA ARG A 140 3.08 -1.46 -7.81
C ARG A 140 2.88 -2.76 -7.01
N HIS A 141 3.75 -3.03 -6.05
CA HIS A 141 3.60 -4.20 -5.18
C HIS A 141 2.26 -4.15 -4.43
N LEU A 142 1.92 -3.01 -3.84
CA LEU A 142 0.64 -2.81 -3.15
C LEU A 142 -0.56 -2.96 -4.10
N ALA A 143 -0.46 -2.44 -5.33
CA ALA A 143 -1.50 -2.56 -6.35
C ALA A 143 -1.76 -4.01 -6.78
N GLY A 144 -0.78 -4.89 -6.65
CA GLY A 144 -0.95 -6.34 -6.82
C GLY A 144 -1.74 -7.02 -5.69
N ILE A 145 -1.91 -6.36 -4.56
CA ILE A 145 -2.58 -6.91 -3.36
C ILE A 145 -3.97 -6.31 -3.18
N LYS A 146 -4.10 -5.01 -3.36
CA LYS A 146 -5.34 -4.21 -3.18
C LYS A 146 -5.49 -3.19 -4.29
N PRO A 147 -6.71 -2.72 -4.60
CA PRO A 147 -6.90 -1.57 -5.46
C PRO A 147 -6.13 -0.35 -4.94
N VAL A 148 -5.30 0.24 -5.82
CA VAL A 148 -4.51 1.44 -5.51
C VAL A 148 -4.75 2.48 -6.59
N MET A 149 -4.88 3.73 -6.17
CA MET A 149 -4.91 4.91 -7.02
C MET A 149 -3.93 5.95 -6.49
N THR A 150 -3.21 6.59 -7.38
CA THR A 150 -2.38 7.77 -7.06
C THR A 150 -3.02 9.04 -7.60
N VAL A 151 -2.91 10.12 -6.84
CA VAL A 151 -3.33 11.46 -7.24
C VAL A 151 -2.10 12.36 -7.27
N ASN A 152 -1.99 13.13 -8.32
CA ASN A 152 -0.85 14.04 -8.57
C ASN A 152 0.50 13.32 -8.71
N ARG A 153 0.48 12.03 -9.06
CA ARG A 153 1.67 11.24 -9.38
C ARG A 153 1.30 10.13 -10.35
N LYS A 154 2.06 10.00 -11.43
CA LYS A 154 1.89 8.94 -12.44
C LYS A 154 2.86 7.81 -12.15
N VAL A 155 2.32 6.60 -11.93
CA VAL A 155 3.11 5.39 -11.69
C VAL A 155 2.71 4.34 -12.72
N PRO A 156 3.63 3.86 -13.57
CA PRO A 156 3.31 2.82 -14.56
C PRO A 156 2.72 1.57 -13.90
N GLY A 157 1.56 1.11 -14.39
CA GLY A 157 0.84 -0.05 -13.85
C GLY A 157 -0.03 0.23 -12.62
N VAL A 158 -0.16 1.49 -12.18
CA VAL A 158 -1.07 1.92 -11.11
C VAL A 158 -2.05 2.95 -11.69
N SER A 159 -3.33 2.86 -11.31
CA SER A 159 -4.32 3.87 -11.67
C SER A 159 -3.91 5.23 -11.11
N SER A 160 -3.97 6.27 -11.93
CA SER A 160 -3.56 7.62 -11.50
C SER A 160 -4.49 8.71 -12.04
N VAL A 161 -4.61 9.78 -11.28
CA VAL A 161 -5.25 11.04 -11.68
C VAL A 161 -4.20 12.15 -11.53
N THR A 162 -3.86 12.79 -12.64
CA THR A 162 -2.90 13.90 -12.68
C THR A 162 -3.50 15.09 -13.40
N PRO A 163 -3.17 16.32 -13.01
CA PRO A 163 -3.54 17.49 -13.80
C PRO A 163 -2.78 17.49 -15.14
N ALA A 164 -3.32 18.13 -16.15
CA ALA A 164 -2.68 18.35 -17.44
C ALA A 164 -1.65 19.50 -17.35
N SER A 165 -0.70 19.40 -16.44
CA SER A 165 0.26 20.48 -16.13
C SER A 165 1.24 20.74 -17.28
N ASP A 166 1.53 19.73 -18.10
CA ASP A 166 2.49 19.83 -19.20
C ASP A 166 1.99 20.81 -20.28
N GLU A 167 0.69 20.76 -20.62
CA GLU A 167 0.07 21.67 -21.57
C GLU A 167 0.08 23.11 -21.03
N GLY A 168 -0.37 23.30 -19.78
CA GLY A 168 -0.40 24.61 -19.14
C GLY A 168 0.99 25.23 -18.99
N LEU A 169 2.03 24.44 -18.72
CA LEU A 169 3.40 24.93 -18.67
C LEU A 169 3.90 25.33 -20.06
N GLY A 170 3.57 24.56 -21.09
CA GLY A 170 3.88 24.90 -22.49
C GLY A 170 3.26 26.24 -22.92
N ASP A 171 1.99 26.47 -22.58
CA ASP A 171 1.29 27.71 -22.85
C ASP A 171 1.91 28.90 -22.09
N ALA A 172 2.25 28.72 -20.82
CA ALA A 172 2.92 29.73 -20.03
C ALA A 172 4.29 30.13 -20.61
N LEU A 173 5.08 29.13 -21.02
CA LEU A 173 6.38 29.39 -21.67
C LEU A 173 6.22 30.14 -23.00
N THR A 174 5.26 29.73 -23.83
CA THR A 174 4.95 30.39 -25.09
C THR A 174 4.55 31.82 -24.88
N HIS A 175 3.72 32.09 -23.88
CA HIS A 175 3.31 33.45 -23.50
C HIS A 175 4.53 34.30 -23.09
N LEU A 176 5.38 33.79 -22.19
CA LEU A 176 6.57 34.50 -21.73
C LEU A 176 7.52 34.87 -22.89
N VAL A 177 7.73 33.95 -23.82
CA VAL A 177 8.54 34.19 -25.04
C VAL A 177 7.91 35.27 -25.91
N SER A 178 6.58 35.23 -26.11
CA SER A 178 5.87 36.26 -26.90
C SER A 178 5.96 37.66 -26.29
N GLU A 179 6.07 37.74 -24.95
CA GLU A 179 6.32 38.98 -24.19
C GLU A 179 7.80 39.42 -24.20
N GLY A 180 8.65 38.77 -25.01
CA GLY A 180 10.07 39.09 -25.17
C GLY A 180 10.96 38.65 -24.01
N ARG A 181 10.52 37.71 -23.16
CA ARG A 181 11.36 37.12 -22.11
C ARG A 181 12.32 36.08 -22.69
N SER A 182 13.62 36.33 -22.55
CA SER A 182 14.67 35.43 -23.06
C SER A 182 15.18 34.42 -22.04
N THR A 183 14.82 34.60 -20.78
CA THR A 183 15.26 33.72 -19.68
C THR A 183 14.08 33.39 -18.77
N VAL A 184 13.87 32.11 -18.49
CA VAL A 184 12.86 31.61 -17.56
C VAL A 184 13.52 30.75 -16.52
N THR A 185 13.24 30.99 -15.25
CA THR A 185 13.72 30.16 -14.14
C THR A 185 12.59 29.30 -13.63
N TYR A 186 12.78 27.98 -13.61
CA TYR A 186 11.83 27.03 -13.03
C TYR A 186 12.27 26.63 -11.62
N LEU A 187 11.41 26.91 -10.63
CA LEU A 187 11.62 26.47 -9.25
C LEU A 187 10.93 25.14 -9.05
N ALA A 188 11.71 24.06 -9.07
CA ALA A 188 11.20 22.71 -8.84
C ALA A 188 11.00 22.43 -7.35
N GLY A 189 10.07 21.51 -7.04
CA GLY A 189 9.96 20.91 -5.73
C GLY A 189 11.12 19.94 -5.44
N PRO A 190 11.17 19.37 -4.21
CA PRO A 190 12.16 18.34 -3.86
C PRO A 190 12.07 17.13 -4.79
N THR A 191 13.21 16.55 -5.18
CA THR A 191 13.27 15.36 -6.07
C THR A 191 12.51 14.14 -5.52
N ALA A 192 12.37 14.04 -4.20
CA ALA A 192 11.57 12.99 -3.55
C ALA A 192 10.05 13.17 -3.71
N SER A 193 9.61 14.28 -4.31
CA SER A 193 8.17 14.59 -4.50
C SER A 193 7.59 14.08 -5.82
N TRP A 194 8.46 13.53 -6.69
CA TRP A 194 8.09 13.13 -8.07
C TRP A 194 8.44 11.68 -8.36
#